data_2efe73c402cd64b980b1b98906f27d61
#
_entry.id   2efe73c402cd64b980b1b98906f27d61
#
_cell.length_a   1.000
_cell.length_b   1.000
_cell.length_c   1.000
_cell.angle_alpha   90.00
_cell.angle_beta   90.00
_cell.angle_gamma   90.00
#
_symmetry.space_group_name_H-M   'P 1'
#
loop_
_entity.id
_entity.type
_entity.pdbx_description
1 polymer ?
#
loop_
_entity_poly.entity_id
_entity_poly.type
_entity_poly.pdbx_seq_one_letter_code
_entity_poly.pdbx_strand_id
1 'polypeptide(L)'
;NLMAIDFTDESVYLVVARQKRNELEIIKMASANLPEGVVLNSEIIDPITLKDVISDLMEQHSITAKYAFFALGNTNIIARSVDVAASVQNDEDIEGLVSYELQQYLDIDPTSYVIQFQEQESNSAFPLDEDTRSLMVYAVPKSIVEQYLGLANNLKLTPYVFDLQSNTFEKWLERVQAINNRAKRLTQENVGMVHLSKSFIGVYLYSEGKFVTSNYLNRGYKDILSYADDASLLQKLPAVASDDLDTGLLKHALDEWVADAKNHILNTENFFSGSTGLNIDSFYVFGDQDICWQLAAILKQSMNREFISIDNVDYENVLWEGSAEFNAEFIPATAMLIRRAN
;
A
#
# COMPACT_ATOMS: atom_id res chain seq x y z
N ASN A 1 -22.37 -2.94 8.85
CA ASN A 1 -21.09 -3.51 8.43
C ASN A 1 -20.35 -2.51 7.55
N LEU A 2 -19.05 -2.42 7.74
CA LEU A 2 -18.09 -1.67 6.94
C LEU A 2 -17.47 -2.64 5.94
N MET A 3 -17.20 -2.21 4.72
CA MET A 3 -16.54 -3.03 3.72
C MET A 3 -15.39 -2.25 3.08
N ALA A 4 -14.18 -2.76 3.21
CA ALA A 4 -13.05 -2.31 2.41
C ALA A 4 -13.07 -3.04 1.07
N ILE A 5 -12.82 -2.30 0.00
CA ILE A 5 -12.67 -2.80 -1.36
C ILE A 5 -11.29 -2.36 -1.82
N ASP A 6 -10.40 -3.32 -1.97
CA ASP A 6 -9.08 -3.15 -2.56
C ASP A 6 -8.99 -3.93 -3.87
N PHE A 7 -8.22 -3.45 -4.81
CA PHE A 7 -7.96 -4.18 -6.05
C PHE A 7 -6.62 -3.80 -6.66
N THR A 8 -6.01 -4.81 -7.25
CA THR A 8 -4.85 -4.70 -8.13
C THR A 8 -5.30 -4.87 -9.58
N ASP A 9 -4.39 -4.86 -10.52
CA ASP A 9 -4.72 -5.11 -11.94
C ASP A 9 -5.27 -6.53 -12.16
N GLU A 10 -4.98 -7.49 -11.26
CA GLU A 10 -5.33 -8.91 -11.42
C GLU A 10 -6.35 -9.44 -10.41
N SER A 11 -6.62 -8.74 -9.35
CA SER A 11 -7.44 -9.29 -8.25
C SER A 11 -8.20 -8.21 -7.50
N VAL A 12 -9.37 -8.57 -6.96
CA VAL A 12 -10.13 -7.76 -6.01
C VAL A 12 -10.20 -8.46 -4.66
N TYR A 13 -10.08 -7.68 -3.59
CA TYR A 13 -10.09 -8.12 -2.20
C TYR A 13 -11.18 -7.37 -1.44
N LEU A 14 -12.06 -8.10 -0.77
CA LEU A 14 -13.11 -7.56 0.08
C LEU A 14 -12.86 -7.96 1.53
N VAL A 15 -12.85 -7.00 2.43
CA VAL A 15 -12.82 -7.24 3.87
C VAL A 15 -14.04 -6.59 4.50
N VAL A 16 -14.83 -7.37 5.22
CA VAL A 16 -16.00 -6.88 5.94
C VAL A 16 -15.74 -6.91 7.42
N ALA A 17 -15.99 -5.79 8.06
CA ALA A 17 -15.79 -5.66 9.49
C ALA A 17 -16.97 -4.95 10.18
N ARG A 18 -16.98 -5.10 11.50
CA ARG A 18 -17.85 -4.38 12.43
C ARG A 18 -17.00 -3.61 13.43
N GLN A 19 -17.27 -2.33 13.57
CA GLN A 19 -16.63 -1.52 14.62
C GLN A 19 -17.42 -1.65 15.93
N LYS A 20 -16.77 -2.10 16.99
CA LYS A 20 -17.30 -2.15 18.35
C LYS A 20 -16.43 -1.32 19.30
N ARG A 21 -16.86 -0.10 19.64
CA ARG A 21 -16.07 0.83 20.47
C ARG A 21 -14.63 0.95 19.94
N ASN A 22 -13.66 0.34 20.64
CA ASN A 22 -12.24 0.37 20.28
C ASN A 22 -11.76 -0.89 19.53
N GLU A 23 -12.64 -1.86 19.28
CA GLU A 23 -12.31 -3.13 18.62
C GLU A 23 -12.86 -3.15 17.20
N LEU A 24 -12.05 -3.65 16.27
CA LEU A 24 -12.42 -3.96 14.90
C LEU A 24 -12.59 -5.47 14.76
N GLU A 25 -13.80 -5.92 14.50
CA GLU A 25 -14.08 -7.33 14.24
C GLU A 25 -14.10 -7.59 12.74
N ILE A 26 -13.13 -8.32 12.22
CA ILE A 26 -13.12 -8.81 10.84
C ILE A 26 -14.06 -10.01 10.75
N ILE A 27 -15.10 -9.89 9.95
CA ILE A 27 -16.18 -10.88 9.87
C ILE A 27 -16.04 -11.78 8.66
N LYS A 28 -15.65 -11.19 7.52
CA LYS A 28 -15.53 -11.89 6.23
C LYS A 28 -14.41 -11.32 5.41
N MET A 29 -13.77 -12.21 4.68
CA MET A 29 -12.77 -11.87 3.65
C MET A 29 -13.08 -12.68 2.40
N ALA A 30 -12.96 -12.07 1.25
CA ALA A 30 -13.17 -12.72 -0.03
C ALA A 30 -12.33 -12.05 -1.11
N SER A 31 -11.84 -12.83 -2.06
CA SER A 31 -11.11 -12.32 -3.22
C SER A 31 -11.54 -13.03 -4.50
N ALA A 32 -11.35 -12.36 -5.61
CA ALA A 32 -11.58 -12.91 -6.95
C ALA A 32 -10.53 -12.35 -7.92
N ASN A 33 -10.19 -13.15 -8.94
CA ASN A 33 -9.35 -12.67 -10.03
C ASN A 33 -10.15 -11.71 -10.92
N LEU A 34 -9.48 -10.70 -11.44
CA LEU A 34 -10.00 -9.77 -12.44
C LEU A 34 -9.54 -10.20 -13.84
N PRO A 35 -10.42 -10.09 -14.85
CA PRO A 35 -9.98 -10.21 -16.23
C PRO A 35 -8.96 -9.12 -16.59
N GLU A 36 -8.06 -9.42 -17.50
CA GLU A 36 -7.03 -8.47 -17.96
C GLU A 36 -7.69 -7.21 -18.56
N GLY A 37 -7.15 -6.04 -18.18
CA GLY A 37 -7.63 -4.74 -18.68
C GLY A 37 -8.86 -4.17 -17.96
N VAL A 38 -9.36 -4.81 -16.90
CA VAL A 38 -10.44 -4.25 -16.06
C VAL A 38 -9.93 -3.12 -15.19
N VAL A 39 -8.77 -3.31 -14.61
CA VAL A 39 -8.03 -2.32 -13.83
C VAL A 39 -6.62 -2.23 -14.39
N LEU A 40 -6.06 -1.03 -14.44
CA LEU A 40 -4.67 -0.79 -14.82
C LEU A 40 -4.08 0.31 -13.95
N ASN A 41 -3.02 0.00 -13.19
CA ASN A 41 -2.36 0.94 -12.27
C ASN A 41 -3.37 1.62 -11.32
N SER A 42 -4.27 0.82 -10.74
CA SER A 42 -5.38 1.25 -9.88
C SER A 42 -6.41 2.19 -10.54
N GLU A 43 -6.35 2.40 -11.84
CA GLU A 43 -7.40 3.08 -12.61
C GLU A 43 -8.44 2.07 -13.09
N ILE A 44 -9.71 2.39 -12.93
CA ILE A 44 -10.82 1.52 -13.36
C ILE A 44 -11.07 1.76 -14.85
N ILE A 45 -10.67 0.80 -15.69
CA ILE A 45 -10.80 0.87 -17.14
C ILE A 45 -12.18 0.32 -17.59
N ASP A 46 -12.61 -0.80 -17.00
CA ASP A 46 -13.95 -1.37 -17.25
C ASP A 46 -14.76 -1.42 -15.95
N PRO A 47 -15.51 -0.35 -15.63
CA PRO A 47 -16.30 -0.27 -14.41
C PRO A 47 -17.49 -1.25 -14.38
N ILE A 48 -17.95 -1.74 -15.53
CA ILE A 48 -19.05 -2.69 -15.59
C ILE A 48 -18.57 -4.06 -15.14
N THR A 49 -17.50 -4.55 -15.76
CA THR A 49 -16.92 -5.85 -15.40
C THR A 49 -16.43 -5.85 -13.95
N LEU A 50 -15.77 -4.78 -13.49
CA LEU A 50 -15.33 -4.69 -12.09
C LEU A 50 -16.52 -4.76 -11.11
N LYS A 51 -17.58 -3.99 -11.37
CA LYS A 51 -18.81 -4.00 -10.58
C LYS A 51 -19.43 -5.39 -10.56
N ASP A 52 -19.49 -6.10 -11.69
CA ASP A 52 -20.08 -7.44 -11.77
C ASP A 52 -19.27 -8.46 -10.98
N VAL A 53 -17.93 -8.48 -11.11
CA VAL A 53 -17.06 -9.34 -10.31
C VAL A 53 -17.24 -9.09 -8.81
N ILE A 54 -17.29 -7.82 -8.37
CA ILE A 54 -17.50 -7.50 -6.96
C ILE A 54 -18.89 -7.94 -6.50
N SER A 55 -19.92 -7.73 -7.32
CA SER A 55 -21.30 -8.12 -6.97
C SER A 55 -21.44 -9.64 -6.83
N ASP A 56 -20.85 -10.40 -7.75
CA ASP A 56 -20.84 -11.87 -7.70
C ASP A 56 -20.09 -12.38 -6.48
N LEU A 57 -18.95 -11.76 -6.15
CA LEU A 57 -18.16 -12.09 -4.96
C LEU A 57 -18.94 -11.81 -3.67
N MET A 58 -19.67 -10.68 -3.63
CA MET A 58 -20.55 -10.36 -2.49
C MET A 58 -21.68 -11.37 -2.35
N GLU A 59 -22.30 -11.79 -3.46
CA GLU A 59 -23.39 -12.77 -3.45
C GLU A 59 -22.90 -14.15 -3.00
N GLN A 60 -21.81 -14.66 -3.60
CA GLN A 60 -21.21 -15.96 -3.28
C GLN A 60 -20.85 -16.10 -1.79
N HIS A 61 -20.34 -15.04 -1.19
CA HIS A 61 -19.94 -15.00 0.20
C HIS A 61 -21.02 -14.42 1.15
N SER A 62 -22.24 -14.16 0.64
CA SER A 62 -23.33 -13.55 1.41
C SER A 62 -22.85 -12.30 2.17
N ILE A 63 -22.11 -11.43 1.46
CA ILE A 63 -21.61 -10.17 2.01
C ILE A 63 -22.72 -9.12 1.91
N THR A 64 -23.04 -8.49 3.06
CA THR A 64 -23.94 -7.36 3.11
C THR A 64 -23.22 -6.21 3.81
N ALA A 65 -23.04 -5.12 3.11
CA ALA A 65 -22.44 -3.90 3.62
C ALA A 65 -23.26 -2.69 3.17
N LYS A 66 -23.15 -1.60 3.91
CA LYS A 66 -23.77 -0.32 3.57
C LYS A 66 -22.71 0.70 3.17
N TYR A 67 -21.54 0.62 3.80
CA TYR A 67 -20.47 1.61 3.67
C TYR A 67 -19.26 0.99 3.00
N ALA A 68 -18.73 1.71 2.01
CA ALA A 68 -17.50 1.34 1.31
C ALA A 68 -16.32 2.19 1.76
N PHE A 69 -15.17 1.54 1.89
CA PHE A 69 -13.88 2.14 2.18
C PHE A 69 -12.96 1.83 1.02
N PHE A 70 -12.23 2.84 0.56
CA PHE A 70 -11.25 2.72 -0.49
C PHE A 70 -9.93 3.35 -0.04
N ALA A 71 -8.81 2.74 -0.45
CA ALA A 71 -7.51 3.37 -0.38
C ALA A 71 -6.90 3.43 -1.79
N LEU A 72 -6.40 4.58 -2.13
CA LEU A 72 -5.83 4.87 -3.43
C LEU A 72 -4.31 4.75 -3.34
N GLY A 73 -3.71 4.05 -4.30
CA GLY A 73 -2.27 3.90 -4.41
C GLY A 73 -1.90 3.62 -5.86
N ASN A 74 -1.31 4.60 -6.54
CA ASN A 74 -0.79 4.44 -7.89
C ASN A 74 0.31 5.47 -8.21
N THR A 75 0.88 5.39 -9.41
CA THR A 75 1.97 6.27 -9.86
C THR A 75 1.55 7.72 -10.07
N ASN A 76 0.25 8.03 -10.18
CA ASN A 76 -0.27 9.36 -10.44
C ASN A 76 -0.62 10.14 -9.16
N ILE A 77 -0.54 9.48 -8.00
CA ILE A 77 -0.79 10.10 -6.70
C ILE A 77 0.51 10.72 -6.20
N ILE A 78 0.41 11.98 -5.80
CA ILE A 78 1.53 12.73 -5.25
C ILE A 78 1.38 12.78 -3.74
N ALA A 79 2.44 12.40 -3.05
CA ALA A 79 2.57 12.56 -1.60
C ALA A 79 3.97 13.07 -1.30
N ARG A 80 4.07 14.29 -0.77
CA ARG A 80 5.37 14.91 -0.47
C ARG A 80 5.28 15.87 0.70
N SER A 81 6.39 16.00 1.42
CA SER A 81 6.54 17.04 2.43
C SER A 81 6.82 18.39 1.80
N VAL A 82 6.17 19.43 2.33
CA VAL A 82 6.37 20.84 1.96
C VAL A 82 6.52 21.65 3.24
N ASP A 83 7.60 22.41 3.33
CA ASP A 83 7.81 23.29 4.46
C ASP A 83 7.21 24.66 4.18
N VAL A 84 6.40 25.16 5.12
CA VAL A 84 5.79 26.48 5.09
C VAL A 84 6.24 27.28 6.30
N ALA A 85 6.35 28.63 6.15
CA ALA A 85 6.71 29.47 7.27
C ALA A 85 5.68 29.34 8.42
N ALA A 86 6.16 29.22 9.65
CA ALA A 86 5.31 29.08 10.85
C ALA A 86 4.31 30.22 11.04
N SER A 87 4.59 31.39 10.45
CA SER A 87 3.68 32.56 10.43
C SER A 87 2.44 32.39 9.56
N VAL A 88 2.45 31.44 8.60
CA VAL A 88 1.32 31.15 7.72
C VAL A 88 0.39 30.18 8.44
N GLN A 89 -0.74 30.67 8.95
CA GLN A 89 -1.68 29.88 9.75
C GLN A 89 -3.05 29.71 9.08
N ASN A 90 -3.34 30.51 8.05
CA ASN A 90 -4.62 30.44 7.35
C ASN A 90 -4.58 29.35 6.28
N ASP A 91 -5.58 28.48 6.29
CA ASP A 91 -5.70 27.36 5.34
C ASP A 91 -5.74 27.82 3.88
N GLU A 92 -6.38 28.97 3.57
CA GLU A 92 -6.41 29.53 2.20
C GLU A 92 -5.01 29.92 1.70
N ASP A 93 -4.18 30.50 2.58
CA ASP A 93 -2.81 30.86 2.25
C ASP A 93 -1.94 29.61 2.07
N ILE A 94 -2.14 28.58 2.90
CA ILE A 94 -1.48 27.29 2.77
C ILE A 94 -1.87 26.61 1.46
N GLU A 95 -3.17 26.56 1.12
CA GLU A 95 -3.65 26.00 -0.16
C GLU A 95 -3.04 26.71 -1.36
N GLY A 96 -2.91 28.04 -1.29
CA GLY A 96 -2.26 28.83 -2.31
C GLY A 96 -0.79 28.49 -2.51
N LEU A 97 -0.04 28.37 -1.40
CA LEU A 97 1.38 27.98 -1.42
C LEU A 97 1.56 26.55 -1.94
N VAL A 98 0.77 25.60 -1.45
CA VAL A 98 0.79 24.20 -1.88
C VAL A 98 0.48 24.09 -3.37
N SER A 99 -0.55 24.79 -3.86
CA SER A 99 -0.91 24.80 -5.27
C SER A 99 0.21 25.37 -6.14
N TYR A 100 0.86 26.44 -5.69
CA TYR A 100 2.01 27.02 -6.37
C TYR A 100 3.19 26.05 -6.43
N GLU A 101 3.53 25.39 -5.31
CA GLU A 101 4.58 24.37 -5.23
C GLU A 101 4.32 23.22 -6.21
N LEU A 102 3.09 22.68 -6.22
CA LEU A 102 2.72 21.59 -7.11
C LEU A 102 2.82 22.01 -8.59
N GLN A 103 2.40 23.21 -8.92
CA GLN A 103 2.46 23.72 -10.29
C GLN A 103 3.90 23.99 -10.76
N GLN A 104 4.73 24.57 -9.90
CA GLN A 104 6.10 24.97 -10.28
C GLN A 104 7.08 23.80 -10.32
N TYR A 105 6.95 22.83 -9.41
CA TYR A 105 7.93 21.75 -9.26
C TYR A 105 7.51 20.44 -9.88
N LEU A 106 6.21 20.22 -10.12
CA LEU A 106 5.69 18.97 -10.65
C LEU A 106 5.00 19.11 -12.00
N ASP A 107 4.92 20.35 -12.53
CA ASP A 107 4.27 20.67 -13.82
C ASP A 107 2.85 20.08 -13.95
N ILE A 108 2.09 20.14 -12.84
CA ILE A 108 0.70 19.67 -12.83
C ILE A 108 -0.25 20.87 -12.77
N ASP A 109 -1.45 20.70 -13.33
CA ASP A 109 -2.57 21.63 -13.14
C ASP A 109 -3.29 21.30 -11.82
N PRO A 110 -3.13 22.12 -10.75
CA PRO A 110 -3.76 21.85 -9.45
C PRO A 110 -5.28 21.74 -9.53
N THR A 111 -5.92 22.38 -10.53
CA THR A 111 -7.38 22.33 -10.69
C THR A 111 -7.90 20.96 -11.09
N SER A 112 -7.04 20.09 -11.63
CA SER A 112 -7.36 18.72 -12.02
C SER A 112 -7.19 17.71 -10.88
N TYR A 113 -6.74 18.17 -9.69
CA TYR A 113 -6.45 17.33 -8.53
C TYR A 113 -7.36 17.68 -7.35
N VAL A 114 -7.62 16.68 -6.52
CA VAL A 114 -8.05 16.86 -5.14
C VAL A 114 -6.77 16.98 -4.32
N ILE A 115 -6.56 18.13 -3.70
CA ILE A 115 -5.37 18.40 -2.89
C ILE A 115 -5.79 18.46 -1.43
N GLN A 116 -5.05 17.78 -0.59
CA GLN A 116 -5.18 17.85 0.87
C GLN A 116 -3.80 17.93 1.49
N PHE A 117 -3.72 18.53 2.66
CA PHE A 117 -2.48 18.59 3.42
C PHE A 117 -2.75 18.31 4.90
N GLN A 118 -1.75 17.81 5.56
CA GLN A 118 -1.76 17.51 6.99
C GLN A 118 -0.43 17.95 7.60
N GLU A 119 -0.49 18.63 8.73
CA GLU A 119 0.71 18.98 9.49
C GLU A 119 1.38 17.71 10.02
N GLN A 120 2.69 17.62 9.81
CA GLN A 120 3.50 16.52 10.29
C GLN A 120 3.74 16.69 11.80
N GLU A 121 3.48 15.63 12.56
CA GLU A 121 3.90 15.56 13.94
C GLU A 121 5.43 15.47 14.02
N SER A 122 6.01 16.20 14.96
CA SER A 122 7.46 16.16 15.16
C SER A 122 7.95 14.77 15.53
N ASN A 123 8.95 14.30 14.82
CA ASN A 123 9.68 13.06 15.07
C ASN A 123 11.12 13.17 14.52
N SER A 124 11.85 12.06 14.47
CA SER A 124 13.23 12.06 13.96
C SER A 124 13.35 12.44 12.49
N ALA A 125 12.32 12.17 11.66
CA ALA A 125 12.30 12.56 10.25
C ALA A 125 11.81 14.00 10.03
N PHE A 126 10.98 14.51 10.95
CA PHE A 126 10.39 15.85 10.90
C PHE A 126 10.67 16.58 12.22
N PRO A 127 11.92 17.04 12.45
CA PRO A 127 12.27 17.73 13.71
C PRO A 127 11.51 19.06 13.82
N LEU A 128 11.21 19.46 15.05
CA LEU A 128 10.61 20.77 15.31
C LEU A 128 11.55 21.87 14.82
N ASP A 129 10.98 22.80 14.08
CA ASP A 129 11.60 24.07 13.69
C ASP A 129 10.68 25.21 14.14
N GLU A 130 11.23 26.25 14.78
CA GLU A 130 10.46 27.40 15.27
C GLU A 130 9.98 28.29 14.11
N ASP A 131 10.70 28.28 13.01
CA ASP A 131 10.44 29.16 11.84
C ASP A 131 9.61 28.48 10.75
N THR A 132 9.53 27.14 10.73
CA THR A 132 8.83 26.38 9.69
C THR A 132 7.92 25.29 10.26
N ARG A 133 6.88 24.97 9.48
CA ARG A 133 5.97 23.82 9.70
C ARG A 133 6.08 22.90 8.51
N SER A 134 6.28 21.63 8.75
CA SER A 134 6.29 20.61 7.70
C SER A 134 4.87 20.09 7.47
N LEU A 135 4.40 20.19 6.23
CA LEU A 135 3.10 19.68 5.79
C LEU A 135 3.31 18.48 4.88
N MET A 136 2.65 17.37 5.14
CA MET A 136 2.50 16.32 4.15
C MET A 136 1.35 16.70 3.21
N VAL A 137 1.68 16.90 1.95
CA VAL A 137 0.74 17.27 0.89
C VAL A 137 0.41 16.06 0.05
N TYR A 138 -0.87 15.86 -0.19
CA TYR A 138 -1.40 14.80 -1.04
C TYR A 138 -2.17 15.41 -2.20
N ALA A 139 -1.90 14.96 -3.41
CA ALA A 139 -2.66 15.33 -4.60
C ALA A 139 -3.07 14.09 -5.38
N VAL A 140 -4.38 13.94 -5.59
CA VAL A 140 -5.00 12.81 -6.29
C VAL A 140 -5.76 13.33 -7.49
N PRO A 141 -5.57 12.78 -8.71
CA PRO A 141 -6.35 13.16 -9.87
C PRO A 141 -7.86 13.02 -9.62
N LYS A 142 -8.63 14.07 -9.92
CA LYS A 142 -10.10 14.05 -9.75
C LYS A 142 -10.75 12.91 -10.50
N SER A 143 -10.24 12.59 -11.70
CA SER A 143 -10.73 11.47 -12.51
C SER A 143 -10.68 10.12 -11.80
N ILE A 144 -9.63 9.87 -11.01
CA ILE A 144 -9.50 8.64 -10.20
C ILE A 144 -10.57 8.63 -9.10
N VAL A 145 -10.70 9.73 -8.35
CA VAL A 145 -11.72 9.83 -7.30
C VAL A 145 -13.12 9.60 -7.86
N GLU A 146 -13.44 10.18 -9.02
CA GLU A 146 -14.73 10.02 -9.71
C GLU A 146 -15.01 8.57 -10.13
N GLN A 147 -13.99 7.83 -10.60
CA GLN A 147 -14.11 6.41 -10.94
C GLN A 147 -14.52 5.57 -9.73
N TYR A 148 -13.88 5.78 -8.58
CA TYR A 148 -14.19 5.05 -7.35
C TYR A 148 -15.55 5.44 -6.76
N LEU A 149 -15.94 6.71 -6.84
CA LEU A 149 -17.29 7.16 -6.49
C LEU A 149 -18.34 6.50 -7.38
N GLY A 150 -18.08 6.42 -8.69
CA GLY A 150 -18.92 5.73 -9.65
C GLY A 150 -19.09 4.26 -9.32
N LEU A 151 -17.99 3.57 -8.97
CA LEU A 151 -18.02 2.17 -8.55
C LEU A 151 -18.89 1.98 -7.30
N ALA A 152 -18.71 2.79 -6.26
CA ALA A 152 -19.51 2.71 -5.05
C ALA A 152 -21.01 2.89 -5.34
N ASN A 153 -21.35 3.89 -6.16
CA ASN A 153 -22.74 4.15 -6.57
C ASN A 153 -23.34 2.97 -7.34
N ASN A 154 -22.59 2.38 -8.28
CA ASN A 154 -23.01 1.23 -9.07
C ASN A 154 -23.24 -0.03 -8.20
N LEU A 155 -22.46 -0.20 -7.14
CA LEU A 155 -22.60 -1.23 -6.12
C LEU A 155 -23.70 -0.92 -5.09
N LYS A 156 -24.35 0.25 -5.17
CA LYS A 156 -25.32 0.76 -4.20
C LYS A 156 -24.76 0.86 -2.77
N LEU A 157 -23.48 1.17 -2.67
CA LEU A 157 -22.78 1.40 -1.42
C LEU A 157 -22.65 2.90 -1.16
N THR A 158 -22.71 3.30 0.09
CA THR A 158 -22.36 4.66 0.48
C THR A 158 -20.85 4.75 0.62
N PRO A 159 -20.14 5.54 -0.21
CA PRO A 159 -18.71 5.77 -0.01
C PRO A 159 -18.53 6.50 1.32
N TYR A 160 -17.75 5.92 2.21
CA TYR A 160 -17.58 6.44 3.56
C TYR A 160 -16.20 7.03 3.77
N VAL A 161 -15.19 6.39 3.21
CA VAL A 161 -13.79 6.82 3.28
C VAL A 161 -13.12 6.63 1.95
N PHE A 162 -12.44 7.69 1.53
CA PHE A 162 -11.36 7.65 0.56
C PHE A 162 -10.09 8.04 1.29
N ASP A 163 -9.11 7.17 1.28
CA ASP A 163 -7.82 7.39 1.93
C ASP A 163 -6.70 7.10 0.93
N LEU A 164 -5.48 7.35 1.32
CA LEU A 164 -4.30 6.89 0.59
C LEU A 164 -3.73 5.64 1.24
N GLN A 165 -3.17 4.75 0.43
CA GLN A 165 -2.61 3.50 0.93
C GLN A 165 -1.47 3.76 1.94
N SER A 166 -0.67 4.80 1.72
CA SER A 166 0.34 5.26 2.67
C SER A 166 -0.24 5.60 4.05
N ASN A 167 -1.37 6.31 4.10
CA ASN A 167 -2.05 6.65 5.36
C ASN A 167 -2.71 5.44 6.03
N THR A 168 -3.23 4.49 5.23
CA THR A 168 -3.84 3.28 5.81
C THR A 168 -2.76 2.42 6.46
N PHE A 169 -1.59 2.29 5.85
CA PHE A 169 -0.46 1.56 6.44
C PHE A 169 0.11 2.28 7.67
N GLU A 170 0.13 3.61 7.72
CA GLU A 170 0.50 4.35 8.93
C GLU A 170 -0.38 3.93 10.13
N LYS A 171 -1.70 3.90 9.94
CA LYS A 171 -2.66 3.43 10.95
C LYS A 171 -2.51 1.95 11.28
N TRP A 172 -2.15 1.14 10.28
CA TRP A 172 -1.88 -0.28 10.45
C TRP A 172 -0.64 -0.52 11.32
N LEU A 173 0.46 0.22 11.08
CA LEU A 173 1.69 0.14 11.88
C LEU A 173 1.43 0.44 13.37
N GLU A 174 0.51 1.37 13.68
CA GLU A 174 0.13 1.71 15.07
C GLU A 174 -0.57 0.54 15.79
N ARG A 175 -1.19 -0.39 15.06
CA ARG A 175 -1.96 -1.52 15.62
C ARG A 175 -1.21 -2.83 15.66
N VAL A 176 -0.06 -2.91 15.02
CA VAL A 176 0.75 -4.14 15.00
C VAL A 176 1.48 -4.30 16.33
N GLN A 177 1.29 -5.45 17.00
CA GLN A 177 2.01 -5.85 18.21
C GLN A 177 3.09 -6.88 17.95
N ALA A 178 2.85 -7.80 17.02
CA ALA A 178 3.83 -8.78 16.60
C ALA A 178 3.70 -9.12 15.11
N ILE A 179 4.83 -9.43 14.48
CA ILE A 179 4.91 -9.99 13.13
C ILE A 179 5.66 -11.31 13.24
N ASN A 180 5.10 -12.37 12.64
CA ASN A 180 5.68 -13.73 12.64
C ASN A 180 6.01 -14.22 14.06
N ASN A 181 5.08 -14.00 15.01
CA ASN A 181 5.20 -14.34 16.43
C ASN A 181 6.38 -13.63 17.15
N ARG A 182 6.89 -12.53 16.59
CA ARG A 182 7.92 -11.70 17.20
C ARG A 182 7.36 -10.34 17.53
N ALA A 183 7.37 -9.98 18.80
CA ALA A 183 6.95 -8.65 19.25
C ALA A 183 7.69 -7.56 18.48
N LYS A 184 6.95 -6.57 17.98
CA LYS A 184 7.44 -5.45 17.19
C LYS A 184 6.82 -4.14 17.66
N ARG A 185 7.60 -3.08 17.60
CA ARG A 185 7.15 -1.71 17.85
C ARG A 185 7.49 -0.86 16.62
N LEU A 186 6.74 -1.11 15.53
CA LEU A 186 7.00 -0.48 14.24
C LEU A 186 6.91 1.04 14.27
N THR A 187 6.21 1.59 15.26
CA THR A 187 6.15 3.05 15.52
C THR A 187 7.39 3.60 16.24
N GLN A 188 8.41 2.79 16.51
CA GLN A 188 9.68 3.22 17.09
C GLN A 188 10.88 2.91 16.18
N GLU A 189 10.62 2.41 14.98
CA GLU A 189 11.62 2.00 13.98
C GLU A 189 11.40 2.80 12.68
N ASN A 190 12.42 2.88 11.84
CA ASN A 190 12.28 3.32 10.45
C ASN A 190 12.03 2.08 9.59
N VAL A 191 10.83 1.96 9.05
CA VAL A 191 10.40 0.74 8.37
C VAL A 191 10.00 0.99 6.93
N GLY A 192 10.31 0.02 6.07
CA GLY A 192 9.81 -0.07 4.70
C GLY A 192 8.72 -1.13 4.62
N MET A 193 7.55 -0.75 4.08
CA MET A 193 6.51 -1.68 3.67
C MET A 193 6.65 -1.92 2.16
N VAL A 194 6.82 -3.16 1.74
CA VAL A 194 6.98 -3.53 0.33
C VAL A 194 5.82 -4.41 -0.10
N HIS A 195 4.95 -3.86 -0.92
CA HIS A 195 3.84 -4.59 -1.52
C HIS A 195 4.27 -5.19 -2.85
N LEU A 196 4.33 -6.51 -2.92
CA LEU A 196 4.63 -7.24 -4.15
C LEU A 196 3.33 -7.76 -4.77
N SER A 197 3.03 -7.29 -5.97
CA SER A 197 1.90 -7.72 -6.79
C SER A 197 2.40 -8.35 -8.10
N LYS A 198 1.51 -8.99 -8.84
CA LYS A 198 1.83 -9.51 -10.18
C LYS A 198 2.20 -8.40 -11.15
N SER A 199 1.62 -7.21 -11.03
CA SER A 199 1.78 -6.07 -11.94
C SER A 199 2.67 -4.95 -11.42
N PHE A 200 2.85 -4.82 -10.09
CA PHE A 200 3.60 -3.70 -9.51
C PHE A 200 4.41 -4.07 -8.27
N ILE A 201 5.32 -3.18 -7.92
CA ILE A 201 6.01 -3.12 -6.63
C ILE A 201 5.70 -1.76 -6.00
N GLY A 202 5.04 -1.76 -4.83
CA GLY A 202 4.84 -0.56 -4.02
C GLY A 202 5.83 -0.52 -2.86
N VAL A 203 6.53 0.59 -2.69
CA VAL A 203 7.45 0.81 -1.56
C VAL A 203 6.98 2.02 -0.77
N TYR A 204 6.76 1.84 0.53
CA TYR A 204 6.28 2.88 1.44
C TYR A 204 7.23 2.95 2.63
N LEU A 205 7.78 4.12 2.90
CA LEU A 205 8.79 4.30 3.94
C LEU A 205 8.26 5.20 5.07
N TYR A 206 8.47 4.72 6.29
CA TYR A 206 7.98 5.34 7.52
C TYR A 206 9.12 5.56 8.50
N SER A 207 9.05 6.66 9.24
CA SER A 207 9.90 6.91 10.39
C SER A 207 9.04 7.03 11.64
N GLU A 208 9.32 6.18 12.63
CA GLU A 208 8.59 6.18 13.91
C GLU A 208 7.06 6.13 13.71
N GLY A 209 6.62 5.30 12.74
CA GLY A 209 5.21 5.13 12.39
C GLY A 209 4.61 6.24 11.56
N LYS A 210 5.35 7.28 11.17
CA LYS A 210 4.88 8.38 10.32
C LYS A 210 5.36 8.21 8.89
N PHE A 211 4.45 8.42 7.94
CA PHE A 211 4.74 8.34 6.52
C PHE A 211 5.73 9.42 6.08
N VAL A 212 6.74 9.01 5.32
CA VAL A 212 7.75 9.92 4.75
C VAL A 212 7.66 9.97 3.23
N THR A 213 7.69 8.81 2.57
CA THR A 213 7.64 8.74 1.11
C THR A 213 7.15 7.37 0.63
N SER A 214 6.65 7.33 -0.59
CA SER A 214 6.36 6.09 -1.30
C SER A 214 6.70 6.21 -2.77
N ASN A 215 6.91 5.08 -3.38
CA ASN A 215 7.14 4.99 -4.81
C ASN A 215 6.54 3.70 -5.37
N TYR A 216 6.10 3.74 -6.64
CA TYR A 216 5.50 2.61 -7.34
C TYR A 216 6.26 2.30 -8.61
N LEU A 217 6.50 1.03 -8.84
CA LEU A 217 7.05 0.51 -10.08
C LEU A 217 5.98 -0.38 -10.75
N ASN A 218 5.53 -0.02 -11.95
CA ASN A 218 4.58 -0.81 -12.73
C ASN A 218 5.28 -2.03 -13.37
N ARG A 219 5.91 -2.83 -12.53
CA ARG A 219 6.54 -4.11 -12.87
C ARG A 219 6.52 -5.02 -11.66
N GLY A 220 5.62 -5.99 -11.68
CA GLY A 220 5.53 -7.03 -10.66
C GLY A 220 6.20 -8.34 -11.09
N TYR A 221 5.80 -9.44 -10.47
CA TYR A 221 6.39 -10.75 -10.69
C TYR A 221 5.62 -11.62 -11.73
N LYS A 222 4.73 -11.02 -12.56
CA LYS A 222 3.93 -11.74 -13.58
C LYS A 222 4.83 -12.55 -14.53
N ASP A 223 5.96 -11.97 -14.96
CA ASP A 223 6.88 -12.61 -15.88
C ASP A 223 7.55 -13.84 -15.26
N ILE A 224 7.90 -13.79 -13.97
CA ILE A 224 8.44 -14.94 -13.24
C ILE A 224 7.43 -16.10 -13.28
N LEU A 225 6.14 -15.81 -13.01
CA LEU A 225 5.08 -16.83 -13.03
C LEU A 225 4.89 -17.45 -14.42
N SER A 226 5.05 -16.66 -15.49
CA SER A 226 4.86 -17.14 -16.86
C SER A 226 5.92 -18.16 -17.31
N TYR A 227 7.09 -18.16 -16.67
CA TYR A 227 8.18 -19.11 -16.95
C TYR A 227 8.33 -20.19 -15.87
N ALA A 228 7.53 -20.14 -14.81
CA ALA A 228 7.49 -21.17 -13.78
C ALA A 228 6.37 -22.17 -14.12
N ASP A 229 6.67 -23.11 -15.02
CA ASP A 229 5.70 -24.13 -15.52
C ASP A 229 5.12 -25.03 -14.43
N ASP A 230 5.73 -25.06 -13.24
CA ASP A 230 5.32 -25.89 -12.10
C ASP A 230 5.44 -25.10 -10.80
N ALA A 231 4.41 -25.18 -9.95
CA ALA A 231 4.40 -24.59 -8.61
C ALA A 231 5.63 -25.02 -7.76
N SER A 232 6.22 -26.17 -8.04
CA SER A 232 7.46 -26.62 -7.38
C SER A 232 8.69 -25.74 -7.74
N LEU A 233 8.69 -25.08 -8.89
CA LEU A 233 9.76 -24.14 -9.30
C LEU A 233 9.65 -22.83 -8.51
N LEU A 234 8.45 -22.37 -8.18
CA LEU A 234 8.27 -21.17 -7.34
C LEU A 234 8.94 -21.35 -5.98
N GLN A 235 8.86 -22.54 -5.40
CA GLN A 235 9.51 -22.86 -4.12
C GLN A 235 11.04 -22.93 -4.22
N LYS A 236 11.59 -23.00 -5.45
CA LYS A 236 13.03 -23.07 -5.72
C LYS A 236 13.62 -21.76 -6.24
N LEU A 237 12.84 -20.66 -6.29
CA LEU A 237 13.33 -19.37 -6.78
C LEU A 237 14.65 -18.92 -6.13
N PRO A 238 14.88 -19.08 -4.80
CA PRO A 238 16.18 -18.76 -4.22
C PRO A 238 17.35 -19.57 -4.80
N ALA A 239 17.14 -20.85 -5.13
CA ALA A 239 18.16 -21.68 -5.78
C ALA A 239 18.39 -21.28 -7.26
N VAL A 240 17.34 -20.82 -7.95
CA VAL A 240 17.44 -20.23 -9.28
C VAL A 240 18.24 -18.91 -9.21
N ALA A 241 17.97 -18.07 -8.22
CA ALA A 241 18.65 -16.79 -8.03
C ALA A 241 20.15 -16.96 -7.73
N SER A 242 20.56 -18.02 -7.00
CA SER A 242 21.95 -18.31 -6.63
C SER A 242 22.74 -19.15 -7.66
N ASP A 243 22.19 -19.37 -8.85
CA ASP A 243 22.77 -20.21 -9.91
C ASP A 243 22.91 -21.70 -9.55
N ASP A 244 22.28 -22.15 -8.47
CA ASP A 244 22.26 -23.55 -8.08
C ASP A 244 21.32 -24.40 -8.95
N LEU A 245 20.45 -23.73 -9.70
CA LEU A 245 19.49 -24.32 -10.63
C LEU A 245 19.39 -23.49 -11.91
N ASP A 246 19.93 -24.01 -13.02
CA ASP A 246 19.77 -23.40 -14.34
C ASP A 246 18.39 -23.73 -14.92
N THR A 247 17.57 -22.70 -15.06
CA THR A 247 16.20 -22.79 -15.58
C THR A 247 15.97 -21.86 -16.78
N GLY A 248 17.03 -21.40 -17.43
CA GLY A 248 16.99 -20.64 -18.68
C GLY A 248 16.16 -19.34 -18.56
N LEU A 249 14.98 -19.30 -19.19
CA LEU A 249 14.15 -18.10 -19.23
C LEU A 249 13.63 -17.67 -17.84
N LEU A 250 13.35 -18.60 -16.93
CA LEU A 250 12.96 -18.29 -15.56
C LEU A 250 14.06 -17.55 -14.81
N LYS A 251 15.34 -18.03 -14.96
CA LYS A 251 16.48 -17.35 -14.36
C LYS A 251 16.64 -15.93 -14.89
N HIS A 252 16.51 -15.75 -16.19
CA HIS A 252 16.60 -14.43 -16.82
C HIS A 252 15.51 -13.48 -16.32
N ALA A 253 14.25 -13.92 -16.31
CA ALA A 253 13.12 -13.13 -15.79
C ALA A 253 13.31 -12.75 -14.31
N LEU A 254 13.83 -13.70 -13.51
CA LEU A 254 14.10 -13.46 -12.09
C LEU A 254 15.23 -12.43 -11.90
N ASP A 255 16.33 -12.54 -12.67
CA ASP A 255 17.46 -11.59 -12.58
C ASP A 255 17.05 -10.18 -12.98
N GLU A 256 16.24 -10.03 -14.04
CA GLU A 256 15.70 -8.73 -14.44
C GLU A 256 14.78 -8.16 -13.36
N TRP A 257 13.87 -8.98 -12.82
CA TRP A 257 12.99 -8.55 -11.74
C TRP A 257 13.76 -8.10 -10.50
N VAL A 258 14.78 -8.88 -10.10
CA VAL A 258 15.64 -8.54 -8.94
C VAL A 258 16.38 -7.22 -9.18
N ALA A 259 16.90 -7.00 -10.38
CA ALA A 259 17.59 -5.75 -10.71
C ALA A 259 16.66 -4.54 -10.61
N ASP A 260 15.45 -4.65 -11.17
CA ASP A 260 14.46 -3.58 -11.14
C ASP A 260 13.92 -3.33 -9.72
N ALA A 261 13.56 -4.38 -8.99
CA ALA A 261 13.09 -4.27 -7.61
C ALA A 261 14.16 -3.63 -6.71
N LYS A 262 15.40 -4.08 -6.83
CA LYS A 262 16.54 -3.52 -6.09
C LYS A 262 16.75 -2.03 -6.39
N ASN A 263 16.78 -1.65 -7.68
CA ASN A 263 16.96 -0.25 -8.09
C ASN A 263 15.79 0.61 -7.56
N HIS A 264 14.56 0.11 -7.64
CA HIS A 264 13.38 0.82 -7.18
C HIS A 264 13.41 1.05 -5.66
N ILE A 265 13.73 0.01 -4.87
CA ILE A 265 13.84 0.10 -3.41
C ILE A 265 14.97 1.06 -3.02
N LEU A 266 16.16 0.92 -3.64
CA LEU A 266 17.30 1.80 -3.36
C LEU A 266 17.02 3.26 -3.69
N ASN A 267 16.36 3.55 -4.81
CA ASN A 267 16.01 4.92 -5.18
C ASN A 267 15.04 5.54 -4.17
N THR A 268 14.05 4.77 -3.71
CA THR A 268 13.10 5.24 -2.69
C THR A 268 13.79 5.46 -1.35
N GLU A 269 14.69 4.55 -0.94
CA GLU A 269 15.49 4.67 0.28
C GLU A 269 16.46 5.85 0.23
N ASN A 270 17.11 6.08 -0.92
CA ASN A 270 17.99 7.24 -1.11
C ASN A 270 17.24 8.56 -0.96
N PHE A 271 16.00 8.63 -1.48
CA PHE A 271 15.15 9.80 -1.26
C PHE A 271 14.81 9.96 0.23
N PHE A 272 14.42 8.89 0.90
CA PHE A 272 14.16 8.89 2.35
C PHE A 272 15.37 9.38 3.14
N SER A 273 16.54 8.79 2.92
CA SER A 273 17.78 9.14 3.62
C SER A 273 18.24 10.56 3.30
N GLY A 274 18.06 11.01 2.05
CA GLY A 274 18.42 12.36 1.62
C GLY A 274 17.53 13.44 2.26
N SER A 275 16.26 13.12 2.50
CA SER A 275 15.30 14.07 3.10
C SER A 275 15.32 14.06 4.63
N THR A 276 15.63 12.92 5.26
CA THR A 276 15.55 12.76 6.72
C THR A 276 16.89 12.63 7.42
N GLY A 277 17.95 12.28 6.71
CA GLY A 277 19.24 11.89 7.30
C GLY A 277 19.23 10.51 7.99
N LEU A 278 18.14 9.74 7.88
CA LEU A 278 17.94 8.46 8.55
C LEU A 278 18.11 7.30 7.56
N ASN A 279 18.18 6.07 8.10
CA ASN A 279 18.21 4.83 7.33
C ASN A 279 17.03 3.96 7.72
N ILE A 280 16.60 3.08 6.81
CA ILE A 280 15.57 2.08 7.08
C ILE A 280 16.18 0.91 7.86
N ASP A 281 15.54 0.51 8.96
CA ASP A 281 15.98 -0.60 9.81
C ASP A 281 15.61 -1.97 9.21
N SER A 282 14.38 -2.09 8.72
CA SER A 282 13.84 -3.35 8.16
C SER A 282 12.80 -3.09 7.07
N PHE A 283 12.71 -4.01 6.11
CA PHE A 283 11.66 -4.04 5.11
C PHE A 283 10.68 -5.19 5.39
N TYR A 284 9.40 -4.90 5.42
CA TYR A 284 8.31 -5.86 5.58
C TYR A 284 7.63 -6.10 4.24
N VAL A 285 7.66 -7.33 3.76
CA VAL A 285 7.17 -7.73 2.43
C VAL A 285 5.83 -8.44 2.57
N PHE A 286 4.86 -8.05 1.78
CA PHE A 286 3.53 -8.63 1.77
C PHE A 286 2.94 -8.67 0.35
N GLY A 287 1.91 -9.49 0.19
CA GLY A 287 1.24 -9.83 -1.07
C GLY A 287 0.92 -11.32 -1.09
N ASP A 288 0.93 -11.95 -2.26
CA ASP A 288 0.72 -13.39 -2.41
C ASP A 288 1.78 -14.18 -1.63
N GLN A 289 1.34 -14.89 -0.59
CA GLN A 289 2.23 -15.60 0.33
C GLN A 289 3.06 -16.68 -0.34
N ASP A 290 2.53 -17.34 -1.39
CA ASP A 290 3.21 -18.44 -2.06
C ASP A 290 4.50 -17.98 -2.78
N ILE A 291 4.61 -16.70 -3.11
CA ILE A 291 5.78 -16.15 -3.79
C ILE A 291 6.51 -15.07 -2.98
N CYS A 292 5.81 -14.30 -2.17
CA CYS A 292 6.41 -13.16 -1.46
C CYS A 292 7.57 -13.56 -0.52
N TRP A 293 7.48 -14.69 0.17
CA TRP A 293 8.56 -15.13 1.05
C TRP A 293 9.82 -15.52 0.27
N GLN A 294 9.66 -16.08 -0.93
CA GLN A 294 10.77 -16.44 -1.83
C GLN A 294 11.49 -15.17 -2.32
N LEU A 295 10.68 -14.22 -2.82
CA LEU A 295 11.21 -12.95 -3.33
C LEU A 295 11.84 -12.12 -2.21
N ALA A 296 11.25 -12.12 -1.00
CA ALA A 296 11.85 -11.46 0.16
C ALA A 296 13.21 -12.06 0.53
N ALA A 297 13.35 -13.40 0.49
CA ALA A 297 14.63 -14.06 0.75
C ALA A 297 15.70 -13.69 -0.31
N ILE A 298 15.32 -13.60 -1.58
CA ILE A 298 16.20 -13.18 -2.68
C ILE A 298 16.62 -11.72 -2.50
N LEU A 299 15.69 -10.81 -2.19
CA LEU A 299 15.99 -9.40 -1.93
C LEU A 299 16.92 -9.25 -0.72
N LYS A 300 16.67 -9.99 0.36
CA LYS A 300 17.54 -10.02 1.55
C LYS A 300 18.97 -10.38 1.19
N GLN A 301 19.16 -11.43 0.40
CA GLN A 301 20.49 -11.87 -0.04
C GLN A 301 21.13 -10.84 -0.99
N SER A 302 20.39 -10.36 -2.01
CA SER A 302 20.93 -9.49 -3.06
C SER A 302 21.27 -8.09 -2.57
N MET A 303 20.58 -7.60 -1.55
CA MET A 303 20.75 -6.25 -0.98
C MET A 303 21.55 -6.26 0.33
N ASN A 304 21.78 -7.43 0.94
CA ASN A 304 22.37 -7.59 2.28
C ASN A 304 21.64 -6.75 3.34
N ARG A 305 20.32 -6.80 3.33
CA ARG A 305 19.40 -6.03 4.19
C ARG A 305 18.32 -6.94 4.75
N GLU A 306 17.69 -6.53 5.85
CA GLU A 306 16.56 -7.28 6.41
C GLU A 306 15.28 -7.07 5.60
N PHE A 307 14.85 -8.14 4.92
CA PHE A 307 13.55 -8.27 4.26
C PHE A 307 12.79 -9.39 4.96
N ILE A 308 11.64 -9.08 5.51
CA ILE A 308 10.82 -9.98 6.33
C ILE A 308 9.48 -10.15 5.63
N SER A 309 9.22 -11.35 5.11
CA SER A 309 7.87 -11.69 4.63
C SER A 309 6.89 -11.73 5.80
N ILE A 310 5.73 -11.15 5.63
CA ILE A 310 4.67 -11.13 6.66
C ILE A 310 3.81 -12.37 6.49
N ASP A 311 3.96 -13.35 7.42
CA ASP A 311 3.18 -14.60 7.41
C ASP A 311 1.99 -14.53 8.39
N ASN A 312 2.17 -13.82 9.51
CA ASN A 312 1.09 -13.52 10.45
C ASN A 312 1.35 -12.22 11.20
N VAL A 313 0.27 -11.63 11.70
CA VAL A 313 0.31 -10.39 12.48
C VAL A 313 -0.62 -10.51 13.68
N ASP A 314 -0.09 -10.18 14.86
CA ASP A 314 -0.91 -9.92 16.04
C ASP A 314 -1.22 -8.43 16.12
N TYR A 315 -2.48 -8.11 16.29
CA TYR A 315 -2.97 -6.74 16.32
C TYR A 315 -3.50 -6.35 17.70
N GLU A 316 -3.35 -5.10 18.01
CA GLU A 316 -4.08 -4.48 19.11
C GLU A 316 -5.53 -4.15 18.68
N ASN A 317 -6.51 -4.72 19.39
CA ASN A 317 -7.93 -4.44 19.18
C ASN A 317 -8.47 -4.76 17.76
N VAL A 318 -7.88 -5.73 17.07
CA VAL A 318 -8.44 -6.34 15.86
C VAL A 318 -8.72 -7.81 16.13
N LEU A 319 -9.96 -8.23 15.95
CA LEU A 319 -10.42 -9.58 16.20
C LEU A 319 -10.87 -10.23 14.89
N TRP A 320 -10.70 -11.54 14.80
CA TRP A 320 -11.12 -12.34 13.66
C TRP A 320 -12.32 -13.19 14.06
N GLU A 321 -13.44 -13.09 13.34
CA GLU A 321 -14.66 -13.86 13.60
C GLU A 321 -14.90 -14.93 12.53
N GLY A 322 -15.45 -16.06 12.94
CA GLY A 322 -15.89 -17.14 12.05
C GLY A 322 -14.73 -17.82 11.33
N SER A 323 -14.76 -17.80 9.99
CA SER A 323 -13.70 -18.35 9.12
C SER A 323 -12.71 -17.29 8.65
N ALA A 324 -12.82 -16.06 9.12
CA ALA A 324 -11.86 -15.01 8.79
C ALA A 324 -10.56 -15.27 9.55
N GLU A 325 -9.46 -15.29 8.85
CA GLU A 325 -8.10 -15.45 9.39
C GLU A 325 -7.15 -14.52 8.67
N PHE A 326 -6.01 -14.24 9.29
CA PHE A 326 -5.01 -13.39 8.67
C PHE A 326 -4.52 -13.96 7.33
N ASN A 327 -4.46 -13.10 6.32
CA ASN A 327 -3.80 -13.34 5.05
C ASN A 327 -3.13 -12.06 4.58
N ALA A 328 -1.85 -12.13 4.23
CA ALA A 328 -1.03 -10.98 3.89
C ALA A 328 -1.50 -10.23 2.63
N GLU A 329 -2.17 -10.90 1.70
CA GLU A 329 -2.77 -10.25 0.53
C GLU A 329 -3.88 -9.25 0.90
N PHE A 330 -4.52 -9.46 2.05
CA PHE A 330 -5.60 -8.60 2.54
C PHE A 330 -5.12 -7.48 3.47
N ILE A 331 -3.80 -7.32 3.66
CA ILE A 331 -3.27 -6.22 4.47
C ILE A 331 -3.78 -4.86 3.97
N PRO A 332 -3.75 -4.52 2.67
CA PRO A 332 -4.26 -3.24 2.19
C PRO A 332 -5.73 -3.01 2.56
N ALA A 333 -6.60 -3.99 2.27
CA ALA A 333 -8.03 -3.91 2.58
C ALA A 333 -8.31 -3.87 4.09
N THR A 334 -7.57 -4.64 4.90
CA THR A 334 -7.71 -4.63 6.36
C THR A 334 -7.27 -3.28 6.95
N ALA A 335 -6.16 -2.73 6.46
CA ALA A 335 -5.63 -1.44 6.90
C ALA A 335 -6.62 -0.27 6.69
N MET A 336 -7.42 -0.29 5.62
CA MET A 336 -8.46 0.71 5.35
C MET A 336 -9.50 0.80 6.47
N LEU A 337 -9.78 -0.31 7.14
CA LEU A 337 -10.81 -0.38 8.21
C LEU A 337 -10.27 0.00 9.58
N ILE A 338 -8.95 0.06 9.74
CA ILE A 338 -8.30 0.50 10.98
C ILE A 338 -8.46 2.01 11.12
N ARG A 339 -8.93 2.45 12.29
CA ARG A 339 -9.09 3.86 12.64
C ARG A 339 -8.12 4.23 13.75
N ARG A 340 -7.64 5.47 13.72
CA ARG A 340 -6.92 6.02 14.87
C ARG A 340 -7.88 6.04 16.07
N ALA A 341 -7.37 5.68 17.24
CA ALA A 341 -8.12 5.86 18.49
C ALA A 341 -8.31 7.37 18.72
N ASN A 342 -9.57 7.80 18.90
CA ASN A 342 -9.88 9.17 19.29
C ASN A 342 -9.45 9.41 20.74
#